data_87fae6b9fc70b29f817516f1bc79e6db
#
_entry.id   87fae6b9fc70b29f817516f1bc79e6db
#
_cell.length_a   1.000
_cell.length_b   1.000
_cell.length_c   1.000
_cell.angle_alpha   90.00
_cell.angle_beta   90.00
_cell.angle_gamma   90.00
#
_symmetry.space_group_name_H-M   'P 1'
#
loop_
_entity.id
_entity.type
_entity.pdbx_description
1 polymer ?
#
loop_
_entity_poly.entity_id
_entity_poly.type
_entity_poly.pdbx_seq_one_letter_code
_entity_poly.pdbx_strand_id
1 'polypeptide(L)'
;GGKGVEYREVLTDVCDKMKVDYSKDSSTEKIENNLLMKILTDALENMSPEELKKLAEATGVKNTSGITAQTMLGVFQAVFRAGGFRS
;
A
#
# COMPACT_ATOMS: atom_id res chain seq x y z
N GLY A 1 11.19 -26.47 -0.19
CA GLY A 1 10.11 -26.91 -0.87
C GLY A 1 8.84 -26.25 -0.47
N GLY A 2 8.05 -25.90 -1.42
CA GLY A 2 6.77 -25.30 -1.18
C GLY A 2 6.80 -23.91 -0.63
N LYS A 3 7.94 -23.26 -0.71
CA LYS A 3 8.09 -21.93 -0.14
C LYS A 3 7.15 -20.90 -0.75
N GLY A 4 6.92 -20.99 -2.04
CA GLY A 4 5.99 -20.12 -2.72
C GLY A 4 4.56 -20.32 -2.23
N VAL A 5 4.17 -21.57 -2.01
CA VAL A 5 2.85 -21.92 -1.52
C VAL A 5 2.69 -21.43 -0.07
N GLU A 6 3.71 -21.67 0.75
CA GLU A 6 3.67 -21.24 2.15
C GLU A 6 3.56 -19.73 2.25
N TYR A 7 4.31 -19.01 1.43
CA TYR A 7 4.25 -17.56 1.43
C TYR A 7 2.86 -17.07 1.03
N ARG A 8 2.29 -17.68 -0.01
CA ARG A 8 0.96 -17.32 -0.45
C ARG A 8 -0.08 -17.56 0.65
N GLU A 9 0.05 -18.68 1.36
CA GLU A 9 -0.85 -18.99 2.47
C GLU A 9 -0.75 -17.96 3.59
N VAL A 10 0.47 -17.57 3.95
CA VAL A 10 0.68 -16.54 4.94
C VAL A 10 0.08 -15.22 4.48
N LEU A 11 0.31 -14.88 3.22
CA LEU A 11 -0.18 -13.64 2.63
C LEU A 11 -1.71 -13.58 2.64
N THR A 12 -2.37 -14.65 2.20
CA THR A 12 -3.84 -14.69 2.18
C THR A 12 -4.41 -14.71 3.60
N ASP A 13 -3.73 -15.35 4.52
CA ASP A 13 -4.15 -15.37 5.91
C ASP A 13 -4.12 -13.95 6.51
N VAL A 14 -3.08 -13.19 6.21
CA VAL A 14 -2.99 -11.79 6.64
C VAL A 14 -4.10 -10.98 5.98
N CYS A 15 -4.36 -11.20 4.69
CA CYS A 15 -5.45 -10.53 4.00
C CYS A 15 -6.79 -10.79 4.67
N ASP A 16 -7.03 -12.02 5.06
CA ASP A 16 -8.28 -12.39 5.76
C ASP A 16 -8.39 -11.64 7.08
N LYS A 17 -7.31 -11.56 7.83
CA LYS A 17 -7.29 -10.88 9.12
C LYS A 17 -7.48 -9.38 8.97
N MET A 18 -6.97 -8.80 7.90
CA MET A 18 -7.09 -7.37 7.64
C MET A 18 -8.30 -7.03 6.79
N LYS A 19 -9.09 -8.02 6.42
CA LYS A 19 -10.29 -7.86 5.60
C LYS A 19 -9.97 -7.25 4.24
N VAL A 20 -8.86 -7.71 3.66
CA VAL A 20 -8.46 -7.32 2.30
C VAL A 20 -9.03 -8.33 1.33
N ASP A 21 -9.76 -7.86 0.34
CA ASP A 21 -10.33 -8.74 -0.68
C ASP A 21 -9.25 -9.18 -1.67
N TYR A 22 -9.30 -10.43 -2.04
CA TYR A 22 -8.43 -10.96 -3.08
C TYR A 22 -9.16 -12.10 -3.80
N SER A 23 -8.73 -12.38 -5.02
CA SER A 23 -9.25 -13.49 -5.80
C SER A 23 -8.28 -14.67 -5.70
N LYS A 24 -8.81 -15.88 -5.67
CA LYS A 24 -7.97 -17.09 -5.68
C LYS A 24 -7.09 -17.15 -6.93
N ASP A 25 -7.56 -16.53 -8.01
CA ASP A 25 -6.83 -16.48 -9.26
C ASP A 25 -5.83 -15.34 -9.35
N SER A 26 -5.81 -14.46 -8.34
CA SER A 26 -4.87 -13.36 -8.32
C SER A 26 -3.44 -13.86 -8.14
N SER A 27 -2.51 -13.20 -8.81
CA SER A 27 -1.11 -13.49 -8.61
C SER A 27 -0.69 -13.08 -7.20
N THR A 28 0.36 -13.69 -6.69
CA THR A 28 0.92 -13.34 -5.38
C THR A 28 1.28 -11.86 -5.35
N GLU A 29 1.86 -11.36 -6.43
CA GLU A 29 2.23 -9.95 -6.54
C GLU A 29 1.00 -9.03 -6.39
N LYS A 30 -0.10 -9.39 -7.02
CA LYS A 30 -1.32 -8.60 -6.92
C LYS A 30 -1.88 -8.60 -5.50
N ILE A 31 -1.85 -9.74 -4.83
CA ILE A 31 -2.30 -9.86 -3.45
C ILE A 31 -1.41 -9.00 -2.55
N GLU A 32 -0.10 -9.04 -2.77
CA GLU A 32 0.85 -8.22 -2.02
C GLU A 32 0.54 -6.73 -2.18
N ASN A 33 0.28 -6.29 -3.41
CA ASN A 33 -0.03 -4.90 -3.68
C ASN A 33 -1.33 -4.48 -2.98
N ASN A 34 -2.35 -5.32 -3.02
CA ASN A 34 -3.61 -5.03 -2.35
C ASN A 34 -3.43 -4.90 -0.84
N LEU A 35 -2.66 -5.83 -0.26
CA LEU A 35 -2.37 -5.80 1.17
C LEU A 35 -1.57 -4.56 1.55
N LEU A 36 -0.55 -4.25 0.77
CA LEU A 36 0.28 -3.08 1.01
C LEU A 36 -0.55 -1.80 0.93
N MET A 37 -1.44 -1.70 -0.04
CA MET A 37 -2.33 -0.54 -0.16
C MET A 37 -3.25 -0.41 1.05
N LYS A 38 -3.72 -1.52 1.58
CA LYS A 38 -4.56 -1.50 2.78
C LYS A 38 -3.78 -1.00 3.98
N ILE A 39 -2.56 -1.50 4.15
CA ILE A 39 -1.68 -1.07 5.25
C ILE A 39 -1.39 0.43 5.12
N LEU A 40 -1.08 0.89 3.91
CA LEU A 40 -0.81 2.29 3.67
C LEU A 40 -2.03 3.16 3.95
N THR A 41 -3.21 2.72 3.51
CA THR A 41 -4.45 3.45 3.75
C THR A 41 -4.68 3.62 5.25
N ASP A 42 -4.57 2.54 5.99
CA ASP A 42 -4.77 2.61 7.44
C ASP A 42 -3.73 3.50 8.11
N ALA A 43 -2.48 3.40 7.70
CA ALA A 43 -1.41 4.22 8.25
C ALA A 43 -1.65 5.70 7.95
N LEU A 44 -2.03 6.02 6.72
CA LEU A 44 -2.26 7.41 6.32
C LEU A 44 -3.46 8.02 7.05
N GLU A 45 -4.49 7.24 7.27
CA GLU A 45 -5.67 7.72 7.99
C GLU A 45 -5.36 8.04 9.45
N ASN A 46 -4.35 7.40 10.02
CA ASN A 46 -3.94 7.64 11.41
C ASN A 46 -2.86 8.71 11.54
N MET A 47 -2.39 9.27 10.43
CA MET A 47 -1.36 10.30 10.45
C MET A 47 -1.97 11.68 10.65
N SER A 48 -1.26 12.52 11.39
CA SER A 48 -1.65 13.93 11.54
C SER A 48 -1.39 14.68 10.24
N PRO A 49 -2.02 15.85 10.03
CA PRO A 49 -1.75 16.67 8.85
C PRO A 49 -0.27 17.02 8.68
N GLU A 50 0.42 17.25 9.79
CA GLU A 50 1.86 17.57 9.74
C GLU A 50 2.68 16.38 9.25
N GLU A 51 2.33 15.18 9.71
CA GLU A 51 3.00 13.96 9.27
C GLU A 51 2.74 13.69 7.80
N LEU A 52 1.51 13.90 7.35
CA LEU A 52 1.15 13.75 5.94
C LEU A 52 1.96 14.72 5.08
N LYS A 53 2.11 15.95 5.55
CA LYS A 53 2.88 16.96 4.84
C LYS A 53 4.34 16.53 4.70
N LYS A 54 4.94 16.06 5.79
CA LYS A 54 6.33 15.60 5.75
C LYS A 54 6.51 14.42 4.81
N LEU A 55 5.56 13.48 4.83
CA LEU A 55 5.61 12.33 3.94
C LEU A 55 5.48 12.77 2.49
N ALA A 56 4.58 13.70 2.21
CA ALA A 56 4.39 14.23 0.87
C ALA A 56 5.66 14.88 0.35
N GLU A 57 6.32 15.68 1.18
CA GLU A 57 7.57 16.32 0.81
C GLU A 57 8.65 15.26 0.51
N ALA A 58 8.71 14.20 1.30
CA ALA A 58 9.67 13.12 1.11
C ALA A 58 9.43 12.37 -0.20
N THR A 59 8.18 12.32 -0.68
CA THR A 59 7.85 11.66 -1.95
C THR A 59 7.93 12.59 -3.16
N GLY A 60 8.32 13.84 -2.95
CA GLY A 60 8.50 14.78 -4.03
C GLY A 60 7.25 15.55 -4.45
N VAL A 61 6.21 15.50 -3.65
CA VAL A 61 5.00 16.27 -3.91
C VAL A 61 5.30 17.75 -3.66
N LYS A 62 5.06 18.59 -4.67
CA LYS A 62 5.42 20.01 -4.59
C LYS A 62 4.44 20.82 -3.77
N ASN A 63 3.16 20.51 -3.87
CA ASN A 63 2.14 21.25 -3.14
C ASN A 63 1.61 20.38 -2.02
N THR A 64 2.06 20.63 -0.80
CA THR A 64 1.66 19.85 0.36
C THR A 64 0.57 20.55 1.18
N SER A 65 0.14 21.73 0.75
CA SER A 65 -0.92 22.46 1.44
C SER A 65 -2.25 21.72 1.28
N GLY A 66 -2.89 21.42 2.40
CA GLY A 66 -4.18 20.74 2.38
C GLY A 66 -4.12 19.28 1.94
N ILE A 67 -2.94 18.67 2.04
CA ILE A 67 -2.80 17.27 1.63
C ILE A 67 -3.58 16.35 2.56
N THR A 68 -4.23 15.33 1.98
CA THR A 68 -5.04 14.39 2.72
C THR A 68 -4.51 12.97 2.53
N ALA A 69 -5.01 12.05 3.36
CA ALA A 69 -4.67 10.63 3.22
C ALA A 69 -5.05 10.11 1.84
N GLN A 70 -6.18 10.54 1.29
CA GLN A 70 -6.62 10.11 -0.05
C GLN A 70 -5.66 10.59 -1.12
N THR A 71 -5.18 11.83 -1.00
CA THR A 71 -4.22 12.38 -1.95
C THR A 71 -2.92 11.58 -1.92
N MET A 72 -2.43 11.26 -0.73
CA MET A 72 -1.22 10.47 -0.58
C MET A 72 -1.40 9.05 -1.11
N LEU A 73 -2.57 8.48 -0.89
CA LEU A 73 -2.88 7.15 -1.42
C LEU A 73 -2.79 7.15 -2.95
N GLY A 74 -3.30 8.21 -3.58
CA GLY A 74 -3.19 8.38 -5.03
C GLY A 74 -1.74 8.46 -5.50
N VAL A 75 -0.90 9.16 -4.75
CA VAL A 75 0.53 9.26 -5.06
C VAL A 75 1.19 7.88 -5.01
N PHE A 76 0.91 7.11 -3.96
CA PHE A 76 1.47 5.77 -3.84
C PHE A 76 0.97 4.83 -4.93
N GLN A 77 -0.30 4.94 -5.31
CA GLN A 77 -0.83 4.15 -6.42
C GLN A 77 -0.10 4.45 -7.72
N ALA A 78 0.17 5.72 -7.97
CA ALA A 78 0.92 6.12 -9.17
C ALA A 78 2.34 5.54 -9.15
N VAL A 79 2.98 5.56 -7.99
CA VAL A 79 4.33 4.99 -7.84
C VAL A 79 4.30 3.49 -8.11
N PHE A 80 3.31 2.78 -7.60
CA PHE A 80 3.20 1.34 -7.82
C PHE A 80 2.97 1.00 -9.28
N ARG A 81 2.18 1.81 -9.98
CA ARG A 81 1.97 1.60 -11.42
C ARG A 81 3.25 1.81 -12.22
N ALA A 82 4.09 2.72 -11.76
CA ALA A 82 5.36 3.01 -12.43
C ALA A 82 6.45 1.99 -12.13
N GLY A 83 6.15 0.95 -11.37
CA GLY A 83 7.13 -0.07 -11.04
C GLY A 83 7.46 -0.16 -9.56
N GLY A 84 6.80 0.66 -8.75
CA GLY A 84 6.97 0.63 -7.30
C GLY A 84 8.27 1.26 -6.83
N PHE A 85 8.71 0.83 -5.67
CA PHE A 85 9.92 1.36 -5.05
C PHE A 85 11.14 0.50 -5.37
N ARG A 86 11.12 -0.20 -6.45
CA ARG A 86 12.24 -1.03 -6.85
C ARG A 86 13.44 -0.15 -7.19
N SER A 87 14.53 -0.50 -6.64
CA SER A 87 15.79 0.16 -6.97
C SER A 87 16.49 -0.52 -8.13
#